data_971fd39b70b02975bf1173813410e74b
#
_entry.id   971fd39b70b02975bf1173813410e74b
#
_cell.length_a   1.000
_cell.length_b   1.000
_cell.length_c   1.000
_cell.angle_alpha   90.00
_cell.angle_beta   90.00
_cell.angle_gamma   90.00
#
_symmetry.space_group_name_H-M   'P 1'
#
loop_
_entity.id
_entity.type
_entity.pdbx_description
1 polymer ?
#
loop_
_entity_poly.entity_id
_entity_poly.type
_entity_poly.pdbx_seq_one_letter_code
_entity_poly.pdbx_strand_id
1 'polypeptide(L)'
;MRRSIAITGATGFVGGVLLKRLASTDWQIRALVRPASMHKRPSQVVSEWVAGDLEDMESLRRLVAGVDAVVHCAGAVRGAGLVNFERINVDGVARLVLAARAQHPKPRFFLISSLAAREPHLSHYAASKRKGEEALALNAGSMPWVILRPSAVYGPGDLELLPLFRWMCRGIAPVIGSAKSRFSLLYVEDLAEAIVCYLKSGMGLGRSYEMHDGHAGGYSWGDIIDAVARVNGRTVYQIKIPVPLVMLGATFNLAAARMCGRAPMLTPGKVRELTHPNWVGDNTALTRDTGWIPQVTLDEGLRQTLRQDRAACRK
;
A
#
# COMPACT_ATOMS: atom_id res chain seq x y z
N MET A 1 7.19 27.47 -14.28
CA MET A 1 7.24 26.11 -14.86
C MET A 1 6.25 25.23 -14.13
N ARG A 2 5.55 24.30 -14.80
CA ARG A 2 4.70 23.32 -14.15
C ARG A 2 5.59 22.32 -13.40
N ARG A 3 5.20 21.95 -12.17
CA ARG A 3 5.93 20.95 -11.39
C ARG A 3 5.73 19.56 -11.98
N SER A 4 6.77 18.73 -11.95
CA SER A 4 6.72 17.37 -12.50
C SER A 4 6.96 16.31 -11.42
N ILE A 5 6.28 15.17 -11.54
CA ILE A 5 6.31 14.09 -10.57
C ILE A 5 6.51 12.74 -11.28
N ALA A 6 7.45 11.96 -10.79
CA ALA A 6 7.67 10.58 -11.22
C ALA A 6 6.94 9.60 -10.31
N ILE A 7 6.25 8.61 -10.89
CA ILE A 7 5.49 7.62 -10.14
C ILE A 7 5.87 6.21 -10.57
N THR A 8 6.19 5.34 -9.63
CA THR A 8 6.27 3.90 -9.87
C THR A 8 5.05 3.18 -9.27
N GLY A 9 4.70 2.03 -9.81
CA GLY A 9 3.51 1.31 -9.35
C GLY A 9 2.18 1.96 -9.79
N ALA A 10 2.21 2.82 -10.79
CA ALA A 10 1.08 3.59 -11.31
C ALA A 10 -0.11 2.74 -11.79
N THR A 11 0.15 1.50 -12.25
CA THR A 11 -0.89 0.53 -12.67
C THR A 11 -1.41 -0.35 -11.54
N GLY A 12 -0.93 -0.15 -10.31
CA GLY A 12 -1.37 -0.86 -9.11
C GLY A 12 -2.54 -0.16 -8.39
N PHE A 13 -3.00 -0.76 -7.30
CA PHE A 13 -4.13 -0.27 -6.52
C PHE A 13 -3.91 1.17 -6.00
N VAL A 14 -2.91 1.39 -5.16
CA VAL A 14 -2.61 2.71 -4.58
C VAL A 14 -2.17 3.71 -5.66
N GLY A 15 -1.24 3.30 -6.55
CA GLY A 15 -0.73 4.17 -7.61
C GLY A 15 -1.80 4.63 -8.59
N GLY A 16 -2.77 3.77 -8.92
CA GLY A 16 -3.88 4.11 -9.80
C GLY A 16 -4.82 5.16 -9.20
N VAL A 17 -5.08 5.09 -7.88
CA VAL A 17 -5.87 6.12 -7.19
C VAL A 17 -5.09 7.43 -7.07
N LEU A 18 -3.79 7.35 -6.74
CA LEU A 18 -2.93 8.52 -6.71
C LEU A 18 -2.86 9.25 -8.07
N LEU A 19 -2.77 8.50 -9.18
CA LEU A 19 -2.81 9.10 -10.52
C LEU A 19 -4.08 9.92 -10.72
N LYS A 20 -5.24 9.37 -10.40
CA LYS A 20 -6.54 10.07 -10.52
C LYS A 20 -6.56 11.34 -9.67
N ARG A 21 -6.03 11.26 -8.44
CA ARG A 21 -6.00 12.40 -7.53
C ARG A 21 -5.04 13.50 -8.01
N LEU A 22 -3.88 13.14 -8.54
CA LEU A 22 -2.92 14.09 -9.11
C LEU A 22 -3.40 14.73 -10.42
N ALA A 23 -4.23 14.04 -11.20
CA ALA A 23 -4.82 14.60 -12.43
C ALA A 23 -5.66 15.85 -12.20
N SER A 24 -6.20 16.04 -11.00
CA SER A 24 -6.91 17.26 -10.58
C SER A 24 -5.98 18.33 -10.00
N THR A 25 -4.68 18.23 -10.21
CA THR A 25 -3.66 19.17 -9.77
C THR A 25 -2.81 19.66 -10.95
N ASP A 26 -1.95 20.65 -10.72
CA ASP A 26 -1.05 21.20 -11.77
C ASP A 26 0.22 20.36 -12.01
N TRP A 27 0.31 19.15 -11.42
CA TRP A 27 1.46 18.29 -11.62
C TRP A 27 1.47 17.62 -13.00
N GLN A 28 2.61 17.69 -13.69
CA GLN A 28 2.90 16.86 -14.84
C GLN A 28 3.36 15.47 -14.37
N ILE A 29 2.64 14.43 -14.77
CA ILE A 29 2.86 13.08 -14.27
C ILE A 29 3.67 12.26 -15.26
N ARG A 30 4.81 11.75 -14.83
CA ARG A 30 5.60 10.73 -15.53
C ARG A 30 5.52 9.42 -14.77
N ALA A 31 5.15 8.32 -15.42
CA ALA A 31 4.88 7.06 -14.73
C ALA A 31 5.66 5.89 -15.35
N LEU A 32 6.30 5.10 -14.48
CA LEU A 32 6.95 3.84 -14.90
C LEU A 32 5.91 2.77 -15.13
N VAL A 33 6.02 2.08 -16.26
CA VAL A 33 5.15 0.95 -16.60
C VAL A 33 5.96 -0.22 -17.15
N ARG A 34 5.77 -1.41 -16.59
CA ARG A 34 6.37 -2.65 -17.12
C ARG A 34 5.73 -3.00 -18.45
N PRO A 35 6.48 -3.51 -19.44
CA PRO A 35 5.93 -3.93 -20.74
C PRO A 35 4.70 -4.84 -20.59
N ALA A 36 4.75 -5.82 -19.70
CA ALA A 36 3.64 -6.74 -19.42
C ALA A 36 2.39 -6.06 -18.81
N SER A 37 2.50 -4.82 -18.31
CA SER A 37 1.42 -4.05 -17.69
C SER A 37 0.94 -2.88 -18.55
N MET A 38 1.43 -2.76 -19.78
CA MET A 38 1.07 -1.65 -20.69
C MET A 38 -0.44 -1.56 -20.95
N HIS A 39 -1.13 -2.71 -21.01
CA HIS A 39 -2.59 -2.77 -21.20
C HIS A 39 -3.40 -2.20 -20.03
N LYS A 40 -2.80 -2.02 -18.85
CA LYS A 40 -3.45 -1.49 -17.63
C LYS A 40 -3.33 0.03 -17.49
N ARG A 41 -2.72 0.71 -18.46
CA ARG A 41 -2.54 2.16 -18.40
C ARG A 41 -3.90 2.87 -18.49
N PRO A 42 -4.22 3.78 -17.56
CA PRO A 42 -5.35 4.69 -17.75
C PRO A 42 -5.06 5.65 -18.91
N SER A 43 -6.03 5.83 -19.80
CA SER A 43 -5.83 6.49 -21.10
C SER A 43 -5.63 8.01 -21.05
N GLN A 44 -5.90 8.70 -19.94
CA GLN A 44 -6.05 10.16 -19.96
C GLN A 44 -5.34 10.95 -18.84
N VAL A 45 -4.57 10.32 -17.96
CA VAL A 45 -4.11 10.98 -16.71
C VAL A 45 -2.60 11.25 -16.69
N VAL A 46 -1.81 10.55 -17.47
CA VAL A 46 -0.34 10.57 -17.39
C VAL A 46 0.23 11.34 -18.57
N SER A 47 1.09 12.32 -18.28
CA SER A 47 1.76 13.13 -19.33
C SER A 47 2.76 12.30 -20.13
N GLU A 48 3.46 11.37 -19.48
CA GLU A 48 4.46 10.52 -20.09
C GLU A 48 4.52 9.14 -19.42
N TRP A 49 4.47 8.08 -20.24
CA TRP A 49 4.73 6.72 -19.79
C TRP A 49 6.13 6.27 -20.15
N VAL A 50 6.94 5.94 -19.14
CA VAL A 50 8.27 5.37 -19.31
C VAL A 50 8.15 3.84 -19.25
N ALA A 51 8.38 3.18 -20.38
CA ALA A 51 8.48 1.72 -20.41
C ALA A 51 9.78 1.27 -19.74
N GLY A 52 9.68 0.35 -18.78
CA GLY A 52 10.83 -0.14 -18.02
C GLY A 52 10.44 -0.89 -16.76
N ASP A 53 11.44 -1.21 -15.95
CA ASP A 53 11.29 -1.97 -14.70
C ASP A 53 12.20 -1.37 -13.61
N LEU A 54 11.96 -1.74 -12.35
CA LEU A 54 12.81 -1.34 -11.22
C LEU A 54 14.23 -1.95 -11.28
N GLU A 55 14.46 -2.93 -12.15
CA GLU A 55 15.78 -3.53 -12.38
C GLU A 55 16.56 -2.83 -13.52
N ASP A 56 15.89 -2.03 -14.33
CA ASP A 56 16.48 -1.30 -15.44
C ASP A 56 16.84 0.15 -15.03
N MET A 57 18.11 0.36 -14.71
CA MET A 57 18.64 1.68 -14.32
C MET A 57 18.44 2.77 -15.36
N GLU A 58 18.45 2.42 -16.67
CA GLU A 58 18.27 3.40 -17.73
C GLU A 58 16.82 3.91 -17.76
N SER A 59 15.84 3.02 -17.61
CA SER A 59 14.45 3.43 -17.49
C SER A 59 14.19 4.26 -16.23
N LEU A 60 14.87 3.93 -15.10
CA LEU A 60 14.78 4.72 -13.87
C LEU A 60 15.38 6.12 -14.04
N ARG A 61 16.53 6.26 -14.70
CA ARG A 61 17.13 7.58 -15.02
C ARG A 61 16.19 8.43 -15.88
N ARG A 62 15.61 7.84 -16.93
CA ARG A 62 14.61 8.53 -17.77
C ARG A 62 13.38 8.93 -16.98
N LEU A 63 12.90 8.05 -16.09
CA LEU A 63 11.75 8.33 -15.24
C LEU A 63 11.95 9.57 -14.36
N VAL A 64 13.12 9.68 -13.73
CA VAL A 64 13.38 10.74 -12.74
C VAL A 64 14.07 11.97 -13.31
N ALA A 65 14.34 12.03 -14.60
CA ALA A 65 15.06 13.14 -15.24
C ALA A 65 14.30 14.47 -15.07
N GLY A 66 14.88 15.39 -14.29
CA GLY A 66 14.36 16.75 -14.10
C GLY A 66 13.01 16.85 -13.37
N VAL A 67 12.60 15.83 -12.62
CA VAL A 67 11.33 15.90 -11.85
C VAL A 67 11.54 16.56 -10.48
N ASP A 68 10.48 17.21 -9.98
CA ASP A 68 10.49 17.86 -8.66
C ASP A 68 10.19 16.88 -7.51
N ALA A 69 9.51 15.77 -7.82
CA ALA A 69 9.16 14.75 -6.83
C ALA A 69 9.14 13.34 -7.44
N VAL A 70 9.41 12.35 -6.59
CA VAL A 70 9.29 10.92 -6.91
C VAL A 70 8.38 10.26 -5.89
N VAL A 71 7.34 9.54 -6.33
CA VAL A 71 6.49 8.73 -5.45
C VAL A 71 6.64 7.25 -5.82
N HIS A 72 7.22 6.49 -4.90
CA HIS A 72 7.45 5.07 -5.08
C HIS A 72 6.33 4.25 -4.45
N CYS A 73 5.30 3.91 -5.27
CA CYS A 73 4.19 3.04 -4.87
C CYS A 73 4.41 1.58 -5.29
N ALA A 74 5.42 1.30 -6.13
CA ALA A 74 5.70 -0.07 -6.53
C ALA A 74 6.19 -0.90 -5.33
N GLY A 75 5.67 -2.11 -5.20
CA GLY A 75 6.06 -3.02 -4.13
C GLY A 75 5.45 -4.40 -4.34
N ALA A 76 6.16 -5.43 -3.87
CA ALA A 76 5.64 -6.79 -3.81
C ALA A 76 4.91 -6.98 -2.47
N VAL A 77 3.64 -7.39 -2.52
CA VAL A 77 2.83 -7.77 -1.34
C VAL A 77 2.63 -9.28 -1.26
N ARG A 78 2.98 -10.02 -2.33
CA ARG A 78 2.91 -11.47 -2.44
C ARG A 78 4.25 -12.04 -2.88
N GLY A 79 4.61 -13.20 -2.36
CA GLY A 79 5.86 -13.87 -2.72
C GLY A 79 6.03 -15.20 -2.00
N ALA A 80 6.77 -16.12 -2.62
CA ALA A 80 7.05 -17.44 -2.07
C ALA A 80 8.31 -17.50 -1.16
N GLY A 81 9.14 -16.45 -1.17
CA GLY A 81 10.37 -16.39 -0.38
C GLY A 81 10.90 -14.97 -0.23
N LEU A 82 11.92 -14.83 0.61
CA LEU A 82 12.52 -13.54 0.94
C LEU A 82 13.05 -12.80 -0.31
N VAL A 83 13.75 -13.51 -1.19
CA VAL A 83 14.34 -12.94 -2.42
C VAL A 83 13.30 -12.27 -3.32
N ASN A 84 12.06 -12.84 -3.41
CA ASN A 84 11.00 -12.26 -4.21
C ASN A 84 10.58 -10.87 -3.70
N PHE A 85 10.60 -10.68 -2.38
CA PHE A 85 10.29 -9.39 -1.77
C PHE A 85 11.48 -8.44 -1.82
N GLU A 86 12.70 -8.90 -1.53
CA GLU A 86 13.90 -8.06 -1.48
C GLU A 86 14.20 -7.44 -2.84
N ARG A 87 14.12 -8.20 -3.91
CA ARG A 87 14.35 -7.72 -5.28
C ARG A 87 13.55 -6.46 -5.62
N ILE A 88 12.29 -6.39 -5.16
CA ILE A 88 11.37 -5.28 -5.47
C ILE A 88 11.36 -4.24 -4.34
N ASN A 89 11.20 -4.69 -3.09
CA ASN A 89 10.98 -3.80 -1.96
C ASN A 89 12.27 -3.22 -1.36
N VAL A 90 13.43 -3.79 -1.67
CA VAL A 90 14.74 -3.32 -1.19
C VAL A 90 15.60 -2.83 -2.35
N ASP A 91 15.96 -3.74 -3.27
CA ASP A 91 16.85 -3.38 -4.37
C ASP A 91 16.20 -2.40 -5.34
N GLY A 92 14.89 -2.57 -5.59
CA GLY A 92 14.11 -1.62 -6.41
C GLY A 92 14.08 -0.22 -5.81
N VAL A 93 13.88 -0.13 -4.48
CA VAL A 93 13.98 1.15 -3.75
C VAL A 93 15.38 1.73 -3.89
N ALA A 94 16.43 0.95 -3.60
CA ALA A 94 17.81 1.43 -3.66
C ALA A 94 18.17 1.97 -5.05
N ARG A 95 17.83 1.25 -6.13
CA ARG A 95 18.09 1.70 -7.50
C ARG A 95 17.37 3.01 -7.84
N LEU A 96 16.09 3.10 -7.49
CA LEU A 96 15.31 4.32 -7.76
C LEU A 96 15.86 5.52 -6.97
N VAL A 97 16.23 5.32 -5.70
CA VAL A 97 16.87 6.34 -4.85
C VAL A 97 18.20 6.80 -5.47
N LEU A 98 19.04 5.88 -5.95
CA LEU A 98 20.31 6.21 -6.61
C LEU A 98 20.09 7.03 -7.90
N ALA A 99 19.10 6.67 -8.70
CA ALA A 99 18.75 7.43 -9.90
C ALA A 99 18.22 8.84 -9.56
N ALA A 100 17.37 8.95 -8.53
CA ALA A 100 16.77 10.21 -8.10
C ALA A 100 17.80 11.16 -7.46
N ARG A 101 18.65 10.67 -6.56
CA ARG A 101 19.66 11.51 -5.89
C ARG A 101 20.72 12.09 -6.83
N ALA A 102 20.92 11.47 -7.99
CA ALA A 102 21.84 11.95 -9.03
C ALA A 102 21.28 13.15 -9.81
N GLN A 103 20.00 13.50 -9.64
CA GLN A 103 19.40 14.66 -10.30
C GLN A 103 19.81 15.98 -9.63
N HIS A 104 19.83 17.06 -10.43
CA HIS A 104 20.07 18.43 -10.00
C HIS A 104 19.03 19.37 -10.62
N PRO A 105 18.15 20.01 -9.81
CA PRO A 105 18.00 19.88 -8.35
C PRO A 105 17.51 18.48 -7.95
N LYS A 106 17.79 18.07 -6.70
CA LYS A 106 17.35 16.78 -6.17
C LYS A 106 15.85 16.79 -5.93
N PRO A 107 15.10 15.79 -6.43
CA PRO A 107 13.68 15.71 -6.19
C PRO A 107 13.36 15.33 -4.74
N ARG A 108 12.14 15.60 -4.29
CA ARG A 108 11.61 15.05 -3.03
C ARG A 108 11.18 13.60 -3.24
N PHE A 109 11.64 12.69 -2.40
CA PHE A 109 11.36 11.25 -2.54
C PHE A 109 10.34 10.75 -1.53
N PHE A 110 9.26 10.12 -2.00
CA PHE A 110 8.19 9.55 -1.21
C PHE A 110 8.21 8.03 -1.34
N LEU A 111 8.43 7.32 -0.24
CA LEU A 111 8.34 5.87 -0.19
C LEU A 111 7.02 5.44 0.46
N ILE A 112 6.18 4.73 -0.28
CA ILE A 112 5.01 4.07 0.28
C ILE A 112 5.45 2.73 0.87
N SER A 113 5.66 2.75 2.18
CA SER A 113 5.99 1.58 2.99
C SER A 113 4.71 0.86 3.47
N SER A 114 4.71 0.38 4.70
CA SER A 114 3.56 -0.25 5.36
C SER A 114 3.76 -0.18 6.87
N LEU A 115 2.66 -0.14 7.62
CA LEU A 115 2.71 -0.31 9.08
C LEU A 115 3.37 -1.64 9.47
N ALA A 116 3.31 -2.66 8.60
CA ALA A 116 4.00 -3.95 8.81
C ALA A 116 5.52 -3.81 9.01
N ALA A 117 6.16 -2.76 8.47
CA ALA A 117 7.59 -2.49 8.68
C ALA A 117 7.97 -2.26 10.15
N ARG A 118 7.00 -2.03 11.03
CA ARG A 118 7.19 -1.91 12.48
C ARG A 118 7.59 -3.25 13.12
N GLU A 119 7.07 -4.36 12.57
CA GLU A 119 7.28 -5.71 13.09
C GLU A 119 7.96 -6.63 12.04
N PRO A 120 9.23 -6.37 11.69
CA PRO A 120 9.90 -7.03 10.56
C PRO A 120 10.10 -8.54 10.75
N HIS A 121 10.07 -9.03 12.01
CA HIS A 121 10.23 -10.44 12.32
C HIS A 121 8.99 -11.31 11.98
N LEU A 122 7.83 -10.73 11.75
CA LEU A 122 6.61 -11.48 11.53
C LEU A 122 6.55 -12.15 10.15
N SER A 123 7.11 -11.50 9.11
CA SER A 123 7.04 -12.03 7.75
C SER A 123 8.16 -11.51 6.84
N HIS A 124 8.41 -12.21 5.73
CA HIS A 124 9.32 -11.72 4.70
C HIS A 124 8.86 -10.41 4.08
N TYR A 125 7.56 -10.18 3.97
CA TYR A 125 6.99 -8.90 3.53
C TYR A 125 7.36 -7.78 4.49
N ALA A 126 7.04 -7.94 5.78
CA ALA A 126 7.33 -6.94 6.81
C ALA A 126 8.84 -6.62 6.87
N ALA A 127 9.69 -7.67 6.87
CA ALA A 127 11.15 -7.52 6.81
C ALA A 127 11.59 -6.73 5.58
N SER A 128 11.06 -7.05 4.40
CA SER A 128 11.44 -6.37 3.16
C SER A 128 11.02 -4.91 3.12
N LYS A 129 9.84 -4.57 3.68
CA LYS A 129 9.41 -3.16 3.80
C LYS A 129 10.35 -2.39 4.73
N ARG A 130 10.72 -2.95 5.88
CA ARG A 130 11.70 -2.34 6.79
C ARG A 130 13.05 -2.13 6.13
N LYS A 131 13.61 -3.16 5.48
CA LYS A 131 14.87 -3.05 4.73
C LYS A 131 14.81 -2.03 3.59
N GLY A 132 13.66 -1.89 2.91
CA GLY A 132 13.45 -0.87 1.88
C GLY A 132 13.50 0.56 2.46
N GLU A 133 12.96 0.77 3.65
CA GLU A 133 13.08 2.04 4.36
C GLU A 133 14.54 2.36 4.73
N GLU A 134 15.26 1.36 5.21
CA GLU A 134 16.69 1.46 5.53
C GLU A 134 17.52 1.74 4.26
N ALA A 135 17.20 1.07 3.15
CA ALA A 135 17.86 1.30 1.86
C ALA A 135 17.64 2.75 1.36
N LEU A 136 16.44 3.31 1.54
CA LEU A 136 16.19 4.73 1.26
C LEU A 136 17.07 5.62 2.14
N ALA A 137 17.01 5.46 3.46
CA ALA A 137 17.72 6.30 4.41
C ALA A 137 19.24 6.28 4.18
N LEU A 138 19.81 5.10 3.92
CA LEU A 138 21.24 4.93 3.65
C LEU A 138 21.70 5.55 2.33
N ASN A 139 20.85 5.51 1.29
CA ASN A 139 21.25 5.93 -0.07
C ASN A 139 20.80 7.34 -0.43
N ALA A 140 19.91 7.99 0.31
CA ALA A 140 19.36 9.30 -0.05
C ALA A 140 20.39 10.44 -0.02
N GLY A 141 21.42 10.37 0.84
CA GLY A 141 22.36 11.47 1.04
C GLY A 141 21.63 12.74 1.47
N SER A 142 21.83 13.85 0.76
CA SER A 142 21.14 15.12 1.02
C SER A 142 19.80 15.27 0.27
N MET A 143 19.33 14.21 -0.43
CA MET A 143 18.02 14.24 -1.10
C MET A 143 16.90 14.23 -0.05
N PRO A 144 15.90 15.13 -0.18
CA PRO A 144 14.74 15.14 0.70
C PRO A 144 13.89 13.88 0.55
N TRP A 145 13.52 13.23 1.66
CA TRP A 145 12.68 12.04 1.60
C TRP A 145 11.69 11.94 2.76
N VAL A 146 10.63 11.18 2.52
CA VAL A 146 9.63 10.79 3.51
C VAL A 146 9.21 9.33 3.30
N ILE A 147 8.94 8.65 4.40
CA ILE A 147 8.38 7.30 4.43
C ILE A 147 6.96 7.39 4.96
N LEU A 148 6.00 6.87 4.20
CA LEU A 148 4.62 6.74 4.63
C LEU A 148 4.33 5.26 4.93
N ARG A 149 3.89 4.97 6.15
CA ARG A 149 3.53 3.65 6.66
C ARG A 149 2.01 3.53 6.81
N PRO A 150 1.27 3.36 5.72
CA PRO A 150 -0.17 3.15 5.82
C PRO A 150 -0.48 1.86 6.59
N SER A 151 -1.56 1.88 7.36
CA SER A 151 -2.21 0.69 7.89
C SER A 151 -2.79 -0.16 6.75
N ALA A 152 -3.66 -1.13 7.05
CA ALA A 152 -4.28 -1.95 6.00
C ALA A 152 -5.15 -1.08 5.07
N VAL A 153 -4.67 -0.86 3.84
CA VAL A 153 -5.34 -0.01 2.85
C VAL A 153 -6.43 -0.79 2.15
N TYR A 154 -7.64 -0.21 2.08
CA TYR A 154 -8.79 -0.79 1.39
C TYR A 154 -9.49 0.24 0.51
N GLY A 155 -10.33 -0.22 -0.38
CA GLY A 155 -11.09 0.63 -1.30
C GLY A 155 -11.42 -0.06 -2.61
N PRO A 156 -12.05 0.65 -3.55
CA PRO A 156 -12.32 0.14 -4.89
C PRO A 156 -11.07 -0.29 -5.63
N GLY A 157 -11.05 -1.57 -6.07
CA GLY A 157 -9.89 -2.16 -6.75
C GLY A 157 -8.90 -2.87 -5.83
N ASP A 158 -9.15 -2.91 -4.52
CA ASP A 158 -8.41 -3.75 -3.59
C ASP A 158 -8.60 -5.24 -3.91
N LEU A 159 -7.51 -5.99 -3.88
CA LEU A 159 -7.52 -7.46 -4.12
C LEU A 159 -7.19 -8.26 -2.87
N GLU A 160 -6.86 -7.60 -1.75
CA GLU A 160 -6.38 -8.25 -0.54
C GLU A 160 -7.47 -8.36 0.54
N LEU A 161 -8.16 -7.27 0.86
CA LEU A 161 -9.23 -7.24 1.86
C LEU A 161 -10.62 -7.48 1.26
N LEU A 162 -10.83 -7.13 -0.01
CA LEU A 162 -12.11 -7.32 -0.69
C LEU A 162 -12.66 -8.75 -0.60
N PRO A 163 -11.87 -9.83 -0.74
CA PRO A 163 -12.38 -11.19 -0.54
C PRO A 163 -12.98 -11.42 0.84
N LEU A 164 -12.38 -10.87 1.89
CA LEU A 164 -12.89 -10.93 3.25
C LEU A 164 -14.26 -10.21 3.37
N PHE A 165 -14.35 -8.99 2.85
CA PHE A 165 -15.62 -8.24 2.85
C PHE A 165 -16.71 -8.95 2.04
N ARG A 166 -16.38 -9.62 0.94
CA ARG A 166 -17.32 -10.45 0.17
C ARG A 166 -17.88 -11.61 0.98
N TRP A 167 -17.04 -12.29 1.78
CA TRP A 167 -17.49 -13.34 2.69
C TRP A 167 -18.43 -12.77 3.76
N MET A 168 -18.09 -11.64 4.34
CA MET A 168 -18.94 -10.97 5.32
C MET A 168 -20.29 -10.54 4.72
N CYS A 169 -20.31 -10.05 3.49
CA CYS A 169 -21.56 -9.73 2.77
C CYS A 169 -22.44 -10.96 2.51
N ARG A 170 -21.87 -12.18 2.52
CA ARG A 170 -22.61 -13.44 2.46
C ARG A 170 -23.07 -13.94 3.84
N GLY A 171 -22.80 -13.17 4.88
CA GLY A 171 -23.20 -13.47 6.27
C GLY A 171 -22.16 -14.21 7.09
N ILE A 172 -20.92 -14.39 6.61
CA ILE A 172 -19.88 -15.16 7.28
C ILE A 172 -18.61 -14.33 7.43
N ALA A 173 -18.16 -14.13 8.67
CA ALA A 173 -16.88 -13.49 8.99
C ALA A 173 -15.86 -14.53 9.50
N PRO A 174 -14.92 -14.99 8.69
CA PRO A 174 -13.83 -15.84 9.15
C PRO A 174 -12.85 -14.99 9.98
N VAL A 175 -12.72 -15.28 11.27
CA VAL A 175 -11.86 -14.55 12.19
C VAL A 175 -10.74 -15.44 12.68
N ILE A 176 -9.51 -14.96 12.53
CA ILE A 176 -8.28 -15.64 12.93
C ILE A 176 -7.65 -14.84 14.08
N GLY A 177 -7.18 -15.54 15.12
CA GLY A 177 -6.49 -14.91 16.24
C GLY A 177 -7.42 -14.45 17.36
N SER A 178 -7.01 -13.41 18.10
CA SER A 178 -7.68 -12.95 19.30
C SER A 178 -8.79 -11.93 18.99
N ALA A 179 -9.93 -12.05 19.68
CA ALA A 179 -10.96 -11.02 19.64
C ALA A 179 -10.48 -9.67 20.25
N LYS A 180 -9.41 -9.70 21.05
CA LYS A 180 -8.81 -8.50 21.65
C LYS A 180 -7.83 -7.78 20.69
N SER A 181 -7.47 -8.39 19.56
CA SER A 181 -6.59 -7.75 18.58
C SER A 181 -7.23 -6.47 18.06
N ARG A 182 -6.39 -5.44 17.88
CA ARG A 182 -6.78 -4.14 17.35
C ARG A 182 -5.96 -3.82 16.11
N PHE A 183 -6.63 -3.27 15.10
CA PHE A 183 -5.97 -2.87 13.86
C PHE A 183 -6.63 -1.64 13.25
N SER A 184 -5.81 -0.82 12.63
CA SER A 184 -6.25 0.34 11.87
C SER A 184 -6.45 -0.01 10.41
N LEU A 185 -7.37 0.68 9.78
CA LEU A 185 -7.60 0.68 8.33
C LEU A 185 -7.30 2.06 7.76
N LEU A 186 -7.14 2.15 6.45
CA LEU A 186 -7.01 3.41 5.73
C LEU A 186 -7.70 3.30 4.38
N TYR A 187 -8.59 4.24 4.08
CA TYR A 187 -9.20 4.28 2.76
C TYR A 187 -8.20 4.80 1.71
N VAL A 188 -8.18 4.19 0.55
CA VAL A 188 -7.14 4.44 -0.46
C VAL A 188 -7.10 5.87 -0.97
N GLU A 189 -8.25 6.56 -1.04
CA GLU A 189 -8.30 7.97 -1.45
C GLU A 189 -7.71 8.90 -0.37
N ASP A 190 -7.89 8.60 0.91
CA ASP A 190 -7.26 9.34 2.01
C ASP A 190 -5.73 9.19 1.97
N LEU A 191 -5.21 8.00 1.60
CA LEU A 191 -3.78 7.82 1.37
C LEU A 191 -3.28 8.70 0.20
N ALA A 192 -4.02 8.75 -0.91
CA ALA A 192 -3.66 9.60 -2.04
C ALA A 192 -3.71 11.08 -1.68
N GLU A 193 -4.71 11.51 -0.91
CA GLU A 193 -4.81 12.89 -0.42
C GLU A 193 -3.66 13.27 0.52
N ALA A 194 -3.24 12.37 1.41
CA ALA A 194 -2.09 12.60 2.29
C ALA A 194 -0.81 12.88 1.50
N ILE A 195 -0.58 12.13 0.41
CA ILE A 195 0.58 12.37 -0.46
C ILE A 195 0.49 13.77 -1.08
N VAL A 196 -0.70 14.18 -1.56
CA VAL A 196 -0.92 15.52 -2.14
C VAL A 196 -0.75 16.61 -1.09
N CYS A 197 -1.28 16.44 0.11
CA CYS A 197 -1.07 17.39 1.22
C CYS A 197 0.41 17.53 1.56
N TYR A 198 1.14 16.43 1.65
CA TYR A 198 2.58 16.46 1.91
C TYR A 198 3.37 17.13 0.76
N LEU A 199 2.97 16.90 -0.49
CA LEU A 199 3.55 17.60 -1.66
C LEU A 199 3.38 19.12 -1.59
N LYS A 200 2.28 19.60 -1.00
CA LYS A 200 1.98 21.03 -0.82
C LYS A 200 2.65 21.65 0.39
N SER A 201 2.83 20.91 1.49
CA SER A 201 3.31 21.43 2.77
C SER A 201 4.74 21.97 2.74
N GLY A 202 5.53 21.59 1.74
CA GLY A 202 6.95 21.99 1.68
C GLY A 202 7.82 21.41 2.79
N MET A 203 7.22 20.57 3.66
CA MET A 203 7.86 20.04 4.85
C MET A 203 9.02 19.10 4.54
N GLY A 204 9.91 19.11 5.47
CA GLY A 204 11.25 18.60 5.52
C GLY A 204 11.42 17.10 5.50
N LEU A 205 12.56 16.71 5.89
CA LEU A 205 13.45 15.67 5.43
C LEU A 205 13.57 14.56 6.47
N GLY A 206 13.67 13.31 5.97
CA GLY A 206 14.13 12.20 6.78
C GLY A 206 13.13 11.73 7.84
N ARG A 207 11.82 11.78 7.55
CA ARG A 207 10.77 11.37 8.49
C ARG A 207 9.97 10.18 8.01
N SER A 208 9.48 9.38 8.98
CA SER A 208 8.51 8.31 8.77
C SER A 208 7.21 8.65 9.47
N TYR A 209 6.08 8.43 8.80
CA TYR A 209 4.75 8.67 9.35
C TYR A 209 3.89 7.42 9.23
N GLU A 210 3.23 7.05 10.31
CA GLU A 210 2.15 6.07 10.28
C GLU A 210 0.84 6.74 9.84
N MET A 211 -0.08 5.94 9.28
CA MET A 211 -1.31 6.49 8.71
C MET A 211 -2.47 5.53 8.90
N HIS A 212 -3.60 6.07 9.34
CA HIS A 212 -4.88 5.36 9.48
C HIS A 212 -6.07 6.30 9.27
N ASP A 213 -7.28 5.77 9.29
CA ASP A 213 -8.54 6.48 9.03
C ASP A 213 -9.04 7.38 10.18
N GLY A 214 -8.23 7.63 11.20
CA GLY A 214 -8.58 8.49 12.33
C GLY A 214 -9.37 7.80 13.44
N HIS A 215 -9.77 6.54 13.29
CA HIS A 215 -10.47 5.82 14.35
C HIS A 215 -9.53 5.52 15.54
N ALA A 216 -9.76 6.20 16.65
CA ALA A 216 -8.90 6.10 17.83
C ALA A 216 -8.92 4.68 18.42
N GLY A 217 -7.71 4.15 18.69
CA GLY A 217 -7.57 2.79 19.25
C GLY A 217 -7.80 1.65 18.24
N GLY A 218 -8.01 1.96 16.97
CA GLY A 218 -8.23 0.97 15.91
C GLY A 218 -9.50 0.15 16.08
N TYR A 219 -9.73 -0.78 15.19
CA TYR A 219 -10.90 -1.66 15.12
C TYR A 219 -10.63 -3.04 15.73
N SER A 220 -11.63 -3.62 16.36
CA SER A 220 -11.70 -5.06 16.58
C SER A 220 -12.38 -5.77 15.41
N TRP A 221 -12.34 -7.09 15.39
CA TRP A 221 -13.13 -7.87 14.44
C TRP A 221 -14.64 -7.62 14.58
N GLY A 222 -15.14 -7.39 15.82
CA GLY A 222 -16.53 -7.02 16.06
C GLY A 222 -16.91 -5.73 15.37
N ASP A 223 -16.10 -4.69 15.51
CA ASP A 223 -16.35 -3.38 14.89
C ASP A 223 -16.45 -3.48 13.34
N ILE A 224 -15.60 -4.29 12.72
CA ILE A 224 -15.65 -4.52 11.26
C ILE A 224 -16.89 -5.31 10.85
N ILE A 225 -17.23 -6.36 11.61
CA ILE A 225 -18.43 -7.19 11.37
C ILE A 225 -19.69 -6.32 11.44
N ASP A 226 -19.80 -5.49 12.47
CA ASP A 226 -20.94 -4.60 12.67
C ASP A 226 -21.02 -3.53 11.56
N ALA A 227 -19.89 -2.97 11.14
CA ALA A 227 -19.86 -2.03 10.03
C ALA A 227 -20.32 -2.67 8.71
N VAL A 228 -19.85 -3.89 8.40
CA VAL A 228 -20.30 -4.60 7.20
C VAL A 228 -21.76 -4.98 7.29
N ALA A 229 -22.25 -5.41 8.46
CA ALA A 229 -23.66 -5.72 8.67
C ALA A 229 -24.56 -4.48 8.45
N ARG A 230 -24.19 -3.32 8.98
CA ARG A 230 -24.90 -2.05 8.74
C ARG A 230 -24.93 -1.68 7.26
N VAL A 231 -23.79 -1.74 6.58
CA VAL A 231 -23.68 -1.34 5.17
C VAL A 231 -24.40 -2.30 4.23
N ASN A 232 -24.38 -3.60 4.53
CA ASN A 232 -24.97 -4.65 3.67
C ASN A 232 -26.44 -4.94 4.03
N GLY A 233 -26.92 -4.49 5.20
CA GLY A 233 -28.29 -4.75 5.69
C GLY A 233 -28.57 -6.21 6.06
N ARG A 234 -27.52 -6.97 6.44
CA ARG A 234 -27.63 -8.40 6.78
C ARG A 234 -26.78 -8.72 8.01
N THR A 235 -27.26 -9.62 8.84
CA THR A 235 -26.49 -10.16 9.95
C THR A 235 -25.27 -10.92 9.43
N VAL A 236 -24.15 -10.74 10.10
CA VAL A 236 -22.88 -11.41 9.78
C VAL A 236 -22.45 -12.23 10.99
N TYR A 237 -22.32 -13.54 10.80
CA TYR A 237 -21.93 -14.46 11.86
C TYR A 237 -20.42 -14.66 11.90
N GLN A 238 -19.82 -14.47 13.05
CA GLN A 238 -18.40 -14.71 13.27
C GLN A 238 -18.11 -16.21 13.35
N ILE A 239 -17.19 -16.68 12.54
CA ILE A 239 -16.62 -18.03 12.59
C ILE A 239 -15.16 -17.93 13.01
N LYS A 240 -14.83 -18.38 14.21
CA LYS A 240 -13.46 -18.44 14.70
C LYS A 240 -12.71 -19.61 14.04
N ILE A 241 -11.62 -19.30 13.37
CA ILE A 241 -10.77 -20.32 12.75
C ILE A 241 -9.52 -20.52 13.64
N PRO A 242 -9.28 -21.75 14.14
CA PRO A 242 -8.10 -22.04 14.94
C PRO A 242 -6.80 -21.72 14.19
N VAL A 243 -5.92 -20.95 14.81
CA VAL A 243 -4.64 -20.52 14.22
C VAL A 243 -3.80 -21.70 13.70
N PRO A 244 -3.70 -22.85 14.42
CA PRO A 244 -2.94 -24.02 13.90
C PRO A 244 -3.46 -24.55 12.56
N LEU A 245 -4.78 -24.56 12.34
CA LEU A 245 -5.37 -24.98 11.07
C LEU A 245 -5.01 -24.03 9.92
N VAL A 246 -5.09 -22.72 10.18
CA VAL A 246 -4.68 -21.71 9.19
C VAL A 246 -3.20 -21.79 8.90
N MET A 247 -2.37 -22.02 9.93
CA MET A 247 -0.92 -22.18 9.77
C MET A 247 -0.57 -23.40 8.94
N LEU A 248 -1.25 -24.52 9.18
CA LEU A 248 -1.09 -25.75 8.39
C LEU A 248 -1.45 -25.50 6.92
N GLY A 249 -2.64 -24.91 6.66
CA GLY A 249 -3.07 -24.54 5.31
C GLY A 249 -2.12 -23.56 4.62
N ALA A 250 -1.60 -22.58 5.34
CA ALA A 250 -0.63 -21.63 4.84
C ALA A 250 0.70 -22.28 4.46
N THR A 251 1.14 -23.28 5.25
CA THR A 251 2.36 -24.04 4.96
C THR A 251 2.22 -24.88 3.69
N PHE A 252 1.11 -25.61 3.54
CA PHE A 252 0.81 -26.36 2.32
C PHE A 252 0.67 -25.45 1.10
N ASN A 253 -0.05 -24.30 1.25
CA ASN A 253 -0.18 -23.32 0.18
C ASN A 253 1.17 -22.77 -0.27
N LEU A 254 2.08 -22.48 0.67
CA LEU A 254 3.43 -22.02 0.35
C LEU A 254 4.25 -23.09 -0.37
N ALA A 255 4.19 -24.35 0.07
CA ALA A 255 4.89 -25.47 -0.57
C ALA A 255 4.41 -25.67 -2.00
N ALA A 256 3.09 -25.73 -2.21
CA ALA A 256 2.49 -25.85 -3.55
C ALA A 256 2.83 -24.66 -4.46
N ALA A 257 2.80 -23.44 -3.91
CA ALA A 257 3.14 -22.24 -4.66
C ALA A 257 4.62 -22.22 -5.12
N ARG A 258 5.53 -22.73 -4.30
CA ARG A 258 6.95 -22.89 -4.67
C ARG A 258 7.13 -23.89 -5.81
N MET A 259 6.41 -25.01 -5.79
CA MET A 259 6.44 -26.01 -6.87
C MET A 259 5.88 -25.45 -8.19
N CYS A 260 4.84 -24.61 -8.11
CA CYS A 260 4.16 -24.05 -9.29
C CYS A 260 4.70 -22.68 -9.75
N GLY A 261 5.76 -22.14 -9.11
CA GLY A 261 6.29 -20.81 -9.44
C GLY A 261 5.31 -19.65 -9.18
N ARG A 262 4.34 -19.82 -8.27
CA ARG A 262 3.31 -18.82 -7.96
C ARG A 262 3.70 -17.97 -6.75
N ALA A 263 3.12 -16.77 -6.67
CA ALA A 263 3.28 -15.86 -5.52
C ALA A 263 2.04 -15.95 -4.61
N PRO A 264 2.06 -16.76 -3.53
CA PRO A 264 0.92 -16.94 -2.65
C PRO A 264 0.70 -15.72 -1.76
N MET A 265 -0.58 -15.43 -1.44
CA MET A 265 -0.92 -14.44 -0.43
C MET A 265 -0.87 -15.03 0.99
N LEU A 266 -1.51 -16.17 1.20
CA LEU A 266 -1.55 -16.84 2.50
C LEU A 266 -0.28 -17.66 2.71
N THR A 267 0.60 -17.16 3.56
CA THR A 267 1.85 -17.80 3.99
C THR A 267 1.91 -17.87 5.51
N PRO A 268 2.76 -18.71 6.12
CA PRO A 268 2.96 -18.70 7.57
C PRO A 268 3.33 -17.31 8.13
N GLY A 269 4.11 -16.53 7.41
CA GLY A 269 4.40 -15.14 7.77
C GLY A 269 3.15 -14.27 7.78
N LYS A 270 2.27 -14.41 6.77
CA LYS A 270 1.00 -13.66 6.74
C LYS A 270 0.07 -14.06 7.87
N VAL A 271 0.05 -15.32 8.28
CA VAL A 271 -0.74 -15.75 9.46
C VAL A 271 -0.21 -15.07 10.73
N ARG A 272 1.11 -14.96 10.93
CA ARG A 272 1.69 -14.22 12.06
C ARG A 272 1.30 -12.74 12.04
N GLU A 273 1.31 -12.07 10.87
CA GLU A 273 0.81 -10.69 10.75
C GLU A 273 -0.68 -10.59 11.15
N LEU A 274 -1.53 -11.50 10.64
CA LEU A 274 -2.98 -11.49 10.90
C LEU A 274 -3.32 -11.77 12.37
N THR A 275 -2.45 -12.48 13.08
CA THR A 275 -2.64 -12.81 14.50
C THR A 275 -1.92 -11.88 15.47
N HIS A 276 -1.17 -10.90 14.95
CA HIS A 276 -0.50 -9.90 15.79
C HIS A 276 -1.54 -9.06 16.55
N PRO A 277 -1.33 -8.80 17.86
CA PRO A 277 -2.36 -8.21 18.71
C PRO A 277 -2.63 -6.74 18.43
N ASN A 278 -1.66 -5.98 17.88
CA ASN A 278 -1.76 -4.52 17.78
C ASN A 278 -1.17 -3.97 16.48
N TRP A 279 -2.06 -3.66 15.53
CA TRP A 279 -1.77 -2.91 14.32
C TRP A 279 -2.40 -1.52 14.32
N VAL A 280 -2.47 -0.87 15.48
CA VAL A 280 -2.96 0.51 15.59
C VAL A 280 -1.84 1.46 15.16
N GLY A 281 -2.15 2.35 14.23
CA GLY A 281 -1.26 3.42 13.76
C GLY A 281 -1.49 4.73 14.51
N ASP A 282 -0.61 5.72 14.28
CA ASP A 282 -0.69 7.07 14.84
C ASP A 282 -0.51 8.13 13.75
N ASN A 283 -1.56 8.94 13.51
CA ASN A 283 -1.57 10.04 12.55
C ASN A 283 -0.99 11.35 13.10
N THR A 284 -0.76 11.46 14.41
CA THR A 284 -0.51 12.74 15.10
C THR A 284 0.61 13.54 14.46
N ALA A 285 1.73 12.87 14.14
CA ALA A 285 2.89 13.56 13.54
C ALA A 285 2.57 14.03 12.11
N LEU A 286 1.90 13.23 11.28
CA LEU A 286 1.54 13.60 9.92
C LEU A 286 0.54 14.76 9.91
N THR A 287 -0.50 14.69 10.74
CA THR A 287 -1.51 15.75 10.88
C THR A 287 -0.86 17.07 11.30
N ARG A 288 -0.01 17.05 12.32
CA ARG A 288 0.70 18.24 12.79
C ARG A 288 1.57 18.87 11.69
N ASP A 289 2.29 18.04 10.94
CA ASP A 289 3.29 18.51 9.97
C ASP A 289 2.66 18.92 8.63
N THR A 290 1.50 18.40 8.26
CA THR A 290 0.88 18.64 6.94
C THR A 290 -0.53 19.20 6.97
N GLY A 291 -1.17 19.22 8.13
CA GLY A 291 -2.61 19.52 8.26
C GLY A 291 -3.53 18.41 7.69
N TRP A 292 -2.97 17.29 7.23
CA TRP A 292 -3.80 16.20 6.69
C TRP A 292 -4.62 15.52 7.77
N ILE A 293 -5.90 15.30 7.48
CA ILE A 293 -6.85 14.56 8.31
C ILE A 293 -7.61 13.60 7.39
N PRO A 294 -7.72 12.31 7.71
CA PRO A 294 -8.52 11.36 6.94
C PRO A 294 -9.99 11.78 6.95
N GLN A 295 -10.67 11.62 5.82
CA GLN A 295 -12.04 12.10 5.62
C GLN A 295 -13.06 10.96 5.51
N VAL A 296 -12.62 9.77 5.11
CA VAL A 296 -13.52 8.66 4.79
C VAL A 296 -13.68 7.74 5.99
N THR A 297 -14.88 7.68 6.53
CA THR A 297 -15.23 6.73 7.61
C THR A 297 -15.27 5.29 7.09
N LEU A 298 -15.13 4.31 7.99
CA LEU A 298 -15.21 2.88 7.62
C LEU A 298 -16.51 2.54 6.88
N ASP A 299 -17.66 3.00 7.37
CA ASP A 299 -18.96 2.73 6.75
C ASP A 299 -19.05 3.28 5.33
N GLU A 300 -18.54 4.49 5.08
CA GLU A 300 -18.54 5.10 3.75
C GLU A 300 -17.56 4.38 2.81
N GLY A 301 -16.34 4.12 3.26
CA GLY A 301 -15.34 3.39 2.49
C GLY A 301 -15.81 1.98 2.11
N LEU A 302 -16.48 1.27 3.02
CA LEU A 302 -17.10 -0.03 2.74
C LEU A 302 -18.22 0.08 1.70
N ARG A 303 -19.12 1.09 1.80
CA ARG A 303 -20.18 1.29 0.79
C ARG A 303 -19.58 1.49 -0.60
N GLN A 304 -18.59 2.35 -0.73
CA GLN A 304 -17.93 2.62 -2.02
C GLN A 304 -17.24 1.40 -2.58
N THR A 305 -16.49 0.67 -1.73
CA THR A 305 -15.76 -0.55 -2.11
C THR A 305 -16.71 -1.64 -2.62
N LEU A 306 -17.79 -1.90 -1.88
CA LEU A 306 -18.75 -2.96 -2.20
C LEU A 306 -19.67 -2.58 -3.39
N ARG A 307 -20.00 -1.30 -3.57
CA ARG A 307 -20.77 -0.83 -4.74
C ARG A 307 -20.02 -1.07 -6.04
N GLN A 308 -18.76 -0.69 -6.10
CA GLN A 308 -17.95 -0.85 -7.30
C GLN A 308 -17.73 -2.33 -7.62
N ASP A 309 -17.55 -3.16 -6.61
CA ASP A 309 -17.42 -4.59 -6.76
C ASP A 309 -18.67 -5.24 -7.36
N ARG A 310 -19.86 -4.90 -6.85
CA ARG A 310 -21.14 -5.37 -7.40
C ARG A 310 -21.35 -4.92 -8.85
N ALA A 311 -20.94 -3.72 -9.21
CA ALA A 311 -21.01 -3.21 -10.58
C ALA A 311 -20.04 -3.94 -11.52
N ALA A 312 -18.86 -4.32 -11.05
CA ALA A 312 -17.89 -5.11 -11.82
C ALA A 312 -18.33 -6.55 -12.04
N CYS A 313 -19.03 -7.17 -11.07
CA CYS A 313 -19.56 -8.53 -11.17
C CYS A 313 -20.81 -8.65 -12.06
N ARG A 314 -21.43 -7.54 -12.48
CA ARG A 314 -22.59 -7.52 -13.37
C ARG A 314 -22.23 -7.31 -14.85
N LYS A 315 -20.98 -7.02 -15.14
CA LYS A 315 -20.43 -6.91 -16.51
C LYS A 315 -19.67 -8.18 -16.87
#